data_31e3073c746392b537190428922dd44d
#
_entry.id   31e3073c746392b537190428922dd44d
#
_cell.length_a   1.000
_cell.length_b   1.000
_cell.length_c   1.000
_cell.angle_alpha   90.00
_cell.angle_beta   90.00
_cell.angle_gamma   90.00
#
_symmetry.space_group_name_H-M   'P 1'
#
loop_
_entity.id
_entity.type
_entity.pdbx_description
1 polymer ?
#
loop_
_entity_poly.entity_id
_entity_poly.type
_entity_poly.pdbx_seq_one_letter_code
_entity_poly.pdbx_strand_id
1 'polypeptide(L)'
;MGTKIYGATTIGPFCLAGGEIKNSILMGYSNKGHDGYLGDSVIGEWCNLGAGTSNSNLKNNASKVKIWSPKDNQFITAGEKCGLLMGDYSRCAINTSFNTGTVVGVCCSIFGNRSPGKFVDNFSWGNEKYVFEKAIADINNWMKLKNREITFLEIQSLKNIYQ
;
A
#
# COMPACT_ATOMS: atom_id res chain seq x y z
N MET A 1 -5.08 10.80 -21.22
CA MET A 1 -3.70 10.98 -20.70
C MET A 1 -3.03 9.62 -20.68
N GLY A 2 -1.82 9.49 -21.21
CA GLY A 2 -1.17 8.17 -21.30
C GLY A 2 -0.52 7.75 -19.98
N THR A 3 -0.54 6.44 -19.68
CA THR A 3 0.20 5.86 -18.57
C THR A 3 1.70 5.92 -18.85
N LYS A 4 2.49 6.28 -17.84
CA LYS A 4 3.97 6.32 -17.90
C LYS A 4 4.52 5.31 -16.90
N ILE A 5 5.16 4.25 -17.39
CA ILE A 5 5.85 3.25 -16.56
C ILE A 5 7.30 3.19 -16.99
N TYR A 6 8.23 3.42 -16.07
CA TYR A 6 9.65 3.50 -16.39
C TYR A 6 10.55 3.20 -15.17
N GLY A 7 11.87 3.13 -15.44
CA GLY A 7 12.85 2.70 -14.46
C GLY A 7 12.73 1.21 -14.13
N ALA A 8 13.30 0.78 -13.01
CA ALA A 8 13.26 -0.60 -12.54
C ALA A 8 11.88 -0.90 -11.92
N THR A 9 10.85 -1.08 -12.78
CA THR A 9 9.46 -1.29 -12.35
C THR A 9 9.00 -2.70 -12.69
N THR A 10 8.42 -3.40 -11.72
CA THR A 10 7.82 -4.72 -11.85
C THR A 10 6.32 -4.64 -11.57
N ILE A 11 5.52 -5.11 -12.51
CA ILE A 11 4.06 -5.22 -12.36
C ILE A 11 3.71 -6.70 -12.30
N GLY A 12 3.20 -7.14 -11.18
CA GLY A 12 2.78 -8.52 -10.93
C GLY A 12 1.56 -8.95 -11.74
N PRO A 13 1.20 -10.24 -11.70
CA PRO A 13 0.07 -10.76 -12.44
C PRO A 13 -1.24 -10.15 -11.96
N PHE A 14 -2.17 -9.94 -12.89
CA PHE A 14 -3.52 -9.43 -12.64
C PHE A 14 -3.59 -8.04 -12.01
N CYS A 15 -2.50 -7.28 -12.05
CA CYS A 15 -2.47 -5.89 -11.62
C CYS A 15 -3.10 -4.96 -12.66
N LEU A 16 -3.63 -3.83 -12.18
CA LEU A 16 -3.97 -2.68 -13.02
C LEU A 16 -2.97 -1.57 -12.73
N ALA A 17 -2.29 -1.09 -13.79
CA ALA A 17 -1.29 -0.04 -13.69
C ALA A 17 -1.67 1.17 -14.53
N GLY A 18 -1.68 2.36 -13.94
CA GLY A 18 -2.04 3.62 -14.59
C GLY A 18 -1.41 4.82 -13.88
N GLY A 19 -1.51 5.98 -14.52
CA GLY A 19 -0.84 7.19 -14.06
C GLY A 19 0.66 7.15 -14.32
N GLU A 20 1.47 7.59 -13.37
CA GLU A 20 2.93 7.58 -13.47
C GLU A 20 3.53 6.64 -12.42
N ILE A 21 4.27 5.62 -12.87
CA ILE A 21 4.90 4.61 -12.00
C ILE A 21 6.39 4.52 -12.34
N LYS A 22 7.24 4.65 -11.34
CA LYS A 22 8.70 4.63 -11.48
C LYS A 22 9.37 3.82 -10.38
N ASN A 23 10.35 2.97 -10.76
CA ASN A 23 11.18 2.22 -9.80
C ASN A 23 10.35 1.54 -8.70
N SER A 24 9.26 0.89 -9.04
CA SER A 24 8.31 0.35 -8.07
C SER A 24 7.95 -1.10 -8.36
N ILE A 25 7.57 -1.81 -7.32
CA ILE A 25 7.09 -3.19 -7.40
C ILE A 25 5.63 -3.20 -6.98
N LEU A 26 4.76 -3.70 -7.87
CA LEU A 26 3.38 -4.06 -7.54
C LEU A 26 3.29 -5.58 -7.55
N MET A 27 2.97 -6.16 -6.42
CA MET A 27 2.71 -7.60 -6.31
C MET A 27 1.32 -7.94 -6.87
N GLY A 28 1.05 -9.22 -7.04
CA GLY A 28 -0.13 -9.70 -7.75
C GLY A 28 -1.47 -9.11 -7.29
N TYR A 29 -2.40 -9.01 -8.21
CA TYR A 29 -3.78 -8.56 -7.99
C TYR A 29 -3.96 -7.13 -7.49
N SER A 30 -2.90 -6.32 -7.45
CA SER A 30 -2.94 -4.95 -6.94
C SER A 30 -3.27 -3.93 -8.02
N ASN A 31 -3.96 -2.88 -7.64
CA ASN A 31 -4.46 -1.87 -8.56
C ASN A 31 -3.90 -0.48 -8.20
N LYS A 32 -3.16 0.12 -9.14
CA LYS A 32 -2.86 1.55 -9.26
C LYS A 32 -3.35 1.98 -10.65
N GLY A 33 -4.66 1.84 -10.89
CA GLY A 33 -5.22 1.94 -12.25
C GLY A 33 -5.46 3.36 -12.76
N HIS A 34 -5.41 4.37 -11.91
CA HIS A 34 -5.75 5.75 -12.20
C HIS A 34 -4.56 6.70 -12.11
N ASP A 35 -4.78 8.00 -12.35
CA ASP A 35 -3.78 9.05 -12.24
C ASP A 35 -3.13 9.11 -10.85
N GLY A 36 -2.02 9.79 -10.75
CA GLY A 36 -1.18 9.94 -9.57
C GLY A 36 0.19 9.30 -9.77
N TYR A 37 1.16 9.71 -8.95
CA TYR A 37 2.55 9.24 -8.99
C TYR A 37 2.82 8.15 -7.97
N LEU A 38 3.45 7.06 -8.40
CA LEU A 38 3.97 5.99 -7.54
C LEU A 38 5.46 5.80 -7.85
N GLY A 39 6.32 6.18 -6.92
CA GLY A 39 7.78 6.10 -7.11
C GLY A 39 8.52 5.47 -5.95
N ASP A 40 9.55 4.66 -6.27
CA ASP A 40 10.45 4.00 -5.32
C ASP A 40 9.68 3.26 -4.21
N SER A 41 8.66 2.50 -4.61
CA SER A 41 7.63 1.93 -3.74
C SER A 41 7.51 0.42 -3.90
N VAL A 42 7.03 -0.25 -2.85
CA VAL A 42 6.65 -1.66 -2.87
C VAL A 42 5.20 -1.78 -2.41
N ILE A 43 4.36 -2.32 -3.26
CA ILE A 43 2.94 -2.55 -3.01
C ILE A 43 2.71 -4.05 -2.95
N GLY A 44 2.19 -4.51 -1.83
CA GLY A 44 1.85 -5.91 -1.58
C GLY A 44 0.76 -6.46 -2.51
N GLU A 45 0.30 -7.65 -2.23
CA GLU A 45 -0.77 -8.30 -2.98
C GLU A 45 -2.16 -7.75 -2.60
N TRP A 46 -3.08 -7.80 -3.56
CA TRP A 46 -4.48 -7.41 -3.35
C TRP A 46 -4.68 -5.99 -2.80
N CYS A 47 -3.73 -5.10 -3.06
CA CYS A 47 -3.83 -3.69 -2.69
C CYS A 47 -4.65 -2.89 -3.71
N ASN A 48 -5.27 -1.80 -3.26
CA ASN A 48 -5.95 -0.88 -4.16
C ASN A 48 -5.67 0.58 -3.79
N LEU A 49 -5.05 1.30 -4.71
CA LEU A 49 -4.80 2.73 -4.57
C LEU A 49 -5.90 3.51 -5.31
N GLY A 50 -6.66 4.31 -4.58
CA GLY A 50 -7.72 5.15 -5.15
C GLY A 50 -7.20 6.15 -6.18
N ALA A 51 -8.07 6.64 -7.04
CA ALA A 51 -7.74 7.62 -8.07
C ALA A 51 -7.06 8.87 -7.48
N GLY A 52 -6.07 9.41 -8.17
CA GLY A 52 -5.31 10.59 -7.70
C GLY A 52 -4.32 10.30 -6.57
N THR A 53 -4.23 9.06 -6.08
CA THR A 53 -3.26 8.70 -5.04
C THR A 53 -1.84 8.91 -5.54
N SER A 54 -1.05 9.63 -4.73
CA SER A 54 0.34 9.92 -5.03
C SER A 54 1.23 9.71 -3.80
N ASN A 55 2.51 9.39 -4.03
CA ASN A 55 3.49 9.37 -2.96
C ASN A 55 4.70 10.27 -3.27
N SER A 56 5.28 10.84 -2.22
CA SER A 56 6.61 11.43 -2.30
C SER A 56 7.67 10.34 -2.08
N ASN A 57 8.78 10.42 -2.80
CA ASN A 57 9.90 9.48 -2.68
C ASN A 57 11.22 10.15 -2.29
N LEU A 58 11.29 11.47 -2.40
CA LEU A 58 12.45 12.29 -2.05
C LEU A 58 12.00 13.42 -1.11
N LYS A 59 12.75 13.67 -0.05
CA LYS A 59 12.47 14.80 0.84
C LYS A 59 12.81 16.13 0.20
N ASN A 60 12.07 17.19 0.51
CA ASN A 60 12.32 18.54 0.00
C ASN A 60 13.72 19.07 0.31
N ASN A 61 14.31 18.65 1.43
CA ASN A 61 15.66 19.02 1.84
C ASN A 61 16.74 18.02 1.40
N ALA A 62 16.37 17.06 0.52
CA ALA A 62 17.25 16.00 0.02
C ALA A 62 17.98 15.15 1.11
N SER A 63 17.54 15.21 2.36
CA SER A 63 18.10 14.35 3.40
C SER A 63 17.59 12.92 3.29
N LYS A 64 18.31 11.96 3.90
CA LYS A 64 17.96 10.54 3.89
C LYS A 64 16.54 10.29 4.41
N VAL A 65 15.84 9.41 3.73
CA VAL A 65 14.49 8.96 4.12
C VAL A 65 14.60 7.95 5.25
N LYS A 66 13.74 8.08 6.24
CA LYS A 66 13.57 7.08 7.31
C LYS A 66 12.23 6.38 7.14
N ILE A 67 12.23 5.08 7.37
CA ILE A 67 11.05 4.21 7.41
C ILE A 67 10.89 3.61 8.80
N TRP A 68 9.66 3.32 9.17
CA TRP A 68 9.40 2.56 10.40
C TRP A 68 9.69 1.08 10.18
N SER A 69 10.46 0.48 11.09
CA SER A 69 10.69 -0.97 11.14
C SER A 69 9.82 -1.58 12.25
N PRO A 70 8.73 -2.28 11.91
CA PRO A 70 7.92 -2.95 12.94
C PRO A 70 8.71 -4.01 13.73
N LYS A 71 9.65 -4.70 13.07
CA LYS A 71 10.51 -5.70 13.70
C LYS A 71 11.39 -5.10 14.79
N ASP A 72 11.98 -3.94 14.51
CA ASP A 72 12.94 -3.32 15.41
C ASP A 72 12.29 -2.26 16.31
N ASN A 73 11.00 -1.98 16.09
CA ASN A 73 10.21 -0.94 16.76
C ASN A 73 10.91 0.44 16.76
N GLN A 74 11.50 0.81 15.63
CA GLN A 74 12.23 2.08 15.48
C GLN A 74 12.28 2.55 14.03
N PHE A 75 12.65 3.81 13.84
CA PHE A 75 12.95 4.34 12.51
C PHE A 75 14.36 3.94 12.06
N ILE A 76 14.45 3.34 10.88
CA ILE A 76 15.72 3.01 10.21
C ILE A 76 15.89 3.86 8.94
N THR A 77 17.13 4.05 8.50
CA THR A 77 17.45 4.78 7.28
C THR A 77 17.30 3.89 6.07
N ALA A 78 16.43 4.28 5.12
CA ALA A 78 16.20 3.55 3.87
C ALA A 78 17.09 4.03 2.70
N GLY A 79 17.67 5.23 2.79
CA GLY A 79 18.48 5.82 1.73
C GLY A 79 18.00 7.21 1.35
N GLU A 80 18.44 7.71 0.19
CA GLU A 80 18.07 9.06 -0.29
C GLU A 80 16.65 9.11 -0.86
N LYS A 81 16.19 7.97 -1.42
CA LYS A 81 14.84 7.83 -2.00
C LYS A 81 14.17 6.61 -1.41
N CYS A 82 12.93 6.79 -0.99
CA CYS A 82 12.03 5.72 -0.61
C CYS A 82 10.60 6.25 -0.62
N GLY A 83 9.73 5.57 -1.32
CA GLY A 83 8.32 5.92 -1.46
C GLY A 83 7.45 5.22 -0.42
N LEU A 84 6.41 4.56 -0.89
CA LEU A 84 5.41 3.85 -0.10
C LEU A 84 5.77 2.36 0.01
N LEU A 85 5.74 1.83 1.22
CA LEU A 85 5.78 0.39 1.49
C LEU A 85 4.41 0.00 2.02
N MET A 86 3.64 -0.77 1.25
CA MET A 86 2.26 -1.12 1.59
C MET A 86 2.10 -2.63 1.66
N GLY A 87 1.64 -3.12 2.81
CA GLY A 87 1.35 -4.53 3.05
C GLY A 87 0.08 -5.00 2.36
N ASP A 88 -0.03 -6.31 2.22
CA ASP A 88 -1.10 -6.99 1.49
C ASP A 88 -2.50 -6.59 1.97
N TYR A 89 -3.47 -6.67 1.06
CA TYR A 89 -4.89 -6.39 1.30
C TYR A 89 -5.20 -4.96 1.75
N SER A 90 -4.22 -4.04 1.64
CA SER A 90 -4.41 -2.65 2.08
C SER A 90 -4.96 -1.77 0.96
N ARG A 91 -5.77 -0.80 1.32
CA ARG A 91 -6.48 0.08 0.38
C ARG A 91 -6.43 1.52 0.86
N CYS A 92 -6.43 2.45 -0.09
CA CYS A 92 -6.59 3.85 0.24
C CYS A 92 -7.68 4.53 -0.61
N ALA A 93 -8.31 5.54 -0.03
CA ALA A 93 -9.29 6.37 -0.70
C ALA A 93 -8.66 7.17 -1.86
N ILE A 94 -9.52 7.75 -2.69
CA ILE A 94 -9.10 8.70 -3.74
C ILE A 94 -8.33 9.87 -3.14
N ASN A 95 -7.38 10.42 -3.92
CA ASN A 95 -6.57 11.60 -3.55
C ASN A 95 -5.77 11.43 -2.25
N THR A 96 -5.42 10.20 -1.88
CA THR A 96 -4.54 9.96 -0.74
C THR A 96 -3.11 10.39 -1.10
N SER A 97 -2.48 11.18 -0.22
CA SER A 97 -1.10 11.63 -0.38
C SER A 97 -0.20 10.98 0.66
N PHE A 98 0.74 10.16 0.20
CA PHE A 98 1.72 9.51 1.08
C PHE A 98 3.04 10.28 1.12
N ASN A 99 3.56 10.51 2.32
CA ASN A 99 4.90 11.05 2.49
C ASN A 99 6.00 10.04 2.14
N THR A 100 7.23 10.53 1.95
CA THR A 100 8.42 9.68 1.75
C THR A 100 8.53 8.62 2.84
N GLY A 101 8.78 7.36 2.46
CA GLY A 101 9.01 6.27 3.39
C GLY A 101 7.83 5.99 4.33
N THR A 102 6.61 6.20 3.87
CA THR A 102 5.43 5.74 4.60
C THR A 102 5.36 4.21 4.55
N VAL A 103 5.17 3.59 5.71
CA VAL A 103 4.95 2.15 5.86
C VAL A 103 3.51 1.93 6.26
N VAL A 104 2.80 1.14 5.48
CA VAL A 104 1.42 0.71 5.74
C VAL A 104 1.43 -0.79 5.98
N GLY A 105 0.86 -1.21 7.08
CA GLY A 105 0.71 -2.62 7.43
C GLY A 105 -0.24 -3.38 6.50
N VAL A 106 -0.58 -4.61 6.87
CA VAL A 106 -1.53 -5.44 6.13
C VAL A 106 -2.97 -5.12 6.50
N CYS A 107 -3.91 -5.37 5.60
CA CYS A 107 -5.36 -5.20 5.81
C CYS A 107 -5.76 -3.79 6.28
N CYS A 108 -5.07 -2.75 5.80
CA CYS A 108 -5.41 -1.37 6.15
C CYS A 108 -6.43 -0.77 5.19
N SER A 109 -7.36 0.01 5.71
CA SER A 109 -8.24 0.89 4.94
C SER A 109 -7.96 2.34 5.32
N ILE A 110 -7.35 3.08 4.39
CA ILE A 110 -6.87 4.46 4.61
C ILE A 110 -7.84 5.43 3.96
N PHE A 111 -8.48 6.27 4.77
CA PHE A 111 -9.43 7.29 4.31
C PHE A 111 -9.46 8.47 5.28
N GLY A 112 -10.09 9.57 4.85
CA GLY A 112 -10.19 10.81 5.60
C GLY A 112 -9.43 11.97 4.94
N ASN A 113 -9.53 13.17 5.53
CA ASN A 113 -9.02 14.41 4.94
C ASN A 113 -7.54 14.70 5.20
N ARG A 114 -6.79 13.75 5.76
CA ARG A 114 -5.37 13.92 6.12
C ARG A 114 -4.50 12.86 5.48
N SER A 115 -3.28 13.24 5.13
CA SER A 115 -2.25 12.27 4.77
C SER A 115 -1.99 11.34 5.95
N PRO A 116 -1.88 10.03 5.73
CA PRO A 116 -1.55 9.10 6.80
C PRO A 116 -0.16 9.43 7.38
N GLY A 117 0.06 9.05 8.62
CA GLY A 117 1.35 9.16 9.28
C GLY A 117 2.44 8.33 8.57
N LYS A 118 3.66 8.39 9.11
CA LYS A 118 4.79 7.61 8.59
C LYS A 118 4.62 6.09 8.74
N PHE A 119 3.80 5.69 9.68
CA PHE A 119 3.46 4.30 9.91
C PHE A 119 1.94 4.18 10.14
N VAL A 120 1.34 3.22 9.47
CA VAL A 120 -0.05 2.79 9.65
C VAL A 120 0.00 1.34 10.06
N ASP A 121 -0.49 1.04 11.25
CA ASP A 121 -0.43 -0.31 11.82
C ASP A 121 -1.35 -1.28 11.09
N ASN A 122 -1.05 -2.58 11.23
CA ASN A 122 -1.87 -3.63 10.64
C ASN A 122 -3.34 -3.51 11.07
N PHE A 123 -4.24 -3.82 10.16
CA PHE A 123 -5.68 -3.77 10.41
C PHE A 123 -6.16 -2.40 10.90
N SER A 124 -5.67 -1.32 10.29
CA SER A 124 -6.21 0.02 10.54
C SER A 124 -7.42 0.31 9.67
N TRP A 125 -8.47 0.86 10.26
CA TRP A 125 -9.65 1.41 9.59
C TRP A 125 -9.72 2.92 9.87
N GLY A 126 -9.15 3.73 8.98
CA GLY A 126 -8.87 5.11 9.29
C GLY A 126 -7.99 5.24 10.52
N ASN A 127 -8.52 5.79 11.60
CA ASN A 127 -7.83 5.92 12.90
C ASN A 127 -8.19 4.84 13.91
N GLU A 128 -9.01 3.86 13.53
CA GLU A 128 -9.50 2.82 14.42
C GLU A 128 -8.92 1.46 14.06
N LYS A 129 -9.08 0.47 14.91
CA LYS A 129 -8.73 -0.93 14.61
C LYS A 129 -9.83 -1.54 13.73
N TYR A 130 -9.45 -2.14 12.62
CA TYR A 130 -10.39 -2.89 11.76
C TYR A 130 -10.86 -4.15 12.47
N VAL A 131 -12.15 -4.35 12.58
CA VAL A 131 -12.72 -5.59 13.12
C VAL A 131 -12.34 -6.74 12.19
N PHE A 132 -11.72 -7.79 12.72
CA PHE A 132 -11.13 -8.88 11.93
C PHE A 132 -12.14 -9.51 10.96
N GLU A 133 -13.32 -9.87 11.44
CA GLU A 133 -14.36 -10.53 10.63
C GLU A 133 -14.83 -9.65 9.47
N LYS A 134 -14.91 -8.33 9.70
CA LYS A 134 -15.23 -7.36 8.64
C LYS A 134 -14.10 -7.26 7.62
N ALA A 135 -12.85 -7.21 8.08
CA ALA A 135 -11.69 -7.16 7.19
C ALA A 135 -11.65 -8.39 6.27
N ILE A 136 -11.85 -9.59 6.81
CA ILE A 136 -11.90 -10.84 6.02
C ILE A 136 -13.06 -10.83 5.02
N ALA A 137 -14.24 -10.38 5.42
CA ALA A 137 -15.38 -10.28 4.52
C ALA A 137 -15.10 -9.31 3.35
N ASP A 138 -14.51 -8.16 3.63
CA ASP A 138 -14.17 -7.16 2.62
C ASP A 138 -13.04 -7.65 1.70
N ILE A 139 -12.03 -8.34 2.20
CA ILE A 139 -11.01 -9.00 1.39
C ILE A 139 -11.69 -9.98 0.41
N ASN A 140 -12.54 -10.85 0.92
CA ASN A 140 -13.23 -11.84 0.09
C ASN A 140 -14.12 -11.18 -0.99
N ASN A 141 -14.79 -10.07 -0.67
CA ASN A 141 -15.56 -9.30 -1.64
C ASN A 141 -14.67 -8.77 -2.79
N TRP A 142 -13.48 -8.26 -2.48
CA TRP A 142 -12.51 -7.82 -3.49
C TRP A 142 -11.97 -8.97 -4.32
N MET A 143 -11.67 -10.12 -3.69
CA MET A 143 -11.16 -11.30 -4.38
C MET A 143 -12.20 -11.87 -5.36
N LYS A 144 -13.48 -11.86 -5.00
CA LYS A 144 -14.60 -12.27 -5.87
C LYS A 144 -14.68 -11.45 -7.16
N LEU A 145 -14.31 -10.18 -7.17
CA LEU A 145 -14.22 -9.37 -8.39
C LEU A 145 -13.23 -9.92 -9.43
N LYS A 146 -12.32 -10.77 -8.99
CA LYS A 146 -11.33 -11.45 -9.84
C LYS A 146 -11.53 -12.98 -9.85
N ASN A 147 -12.73 -13.48 -9.52
CA ASN A 147 -13.10 -14.89 -9.44
C ASN A 147 -12.17 -15.70 -8.52
N ARG A 148 -11.85 -15.13 -7.36
CA ARG A 148 -11.04 -15.76 -6.31
C ARG A 148 -11.78 -15.66 -4.98
N GLU A 149 -11.39 -16.48 -4.03
CA GLU A 149 -11.86 -16.45 -2.66
C GLU A 149 -10.67 -16.60 -1.71
N ILE A 150 -10.78 -15.99 -0.54
CA ILE A 150 -9.75 -16.11 0.50
C ILE A 150 -9.75 -17.54 1.05
N THR A 151 -8.57 -18.13 1.15
CA THR A 151 -8.40 -19.50 1.64
C THR A 151 -8.36 -19.55 3.17
N PHE A 152 -8.60 -20.73 3.72
CA PHE A 152 -8.47 -20.96 5.17
C PHE A 152 -7.06 -20.64 5.68
N LEU A 153 -6.01 -21.00 4.92
CA LEU A 153 -4.61 -20.72 5.31
C LEU A 153 -4.31 -19.22 5.35
N GLU A 154 -4.81 -18.45 4.38
CA GLU A 154 -4.67 -16.99 4.38
C GLU A 154 -5.38 -16.38 5.60
N ILE A 155 -6.61 -16.82 5.91
CA ILE A 155 -7.34 -16.35 7.10
C ILE A 155 -6.55 -16.65 8.37
N GLN A 156 -5.98 -17.85 8.51
CA GLN A 156 -5.16 -18.21 9.68
C GLN A 156 -3.91 -17.34 9.78
N SER A 157 -3.22 -17.10 8.68
CA SER A 157 -2.04 -16.22 8.64
C SER A 157 -2.40 -14.78 9.05
N LEU A 158 -3.51 -14.26 8.53
CA LEU A 158 -4.00 -12.93 8.88
C LEU A 158 -4.41 -12.83 10.36
N LYS A 159 -4.99 -13.90 10.91
CA LYS A 159 -5.36 -13.96 12.34
C LYS A 159 -4.14 -13.88 13.25
N ASN A 160 -3.03 -14.52 12.88
CA ASN A 160 -1.77 -14.43 13.63
C ASN A 160 -1.17 -13.02 13.63
N ILE A 161 -1.39 -12.25 12.55
CA ILE A 161 -0.92 -10.86 12.45
C ILE A 161 -1.86 -9.91 13.22
N TYR A 162 -3.15 -10.25 13.33
CA TYR A 162 -4.15 -9.43 14.01
C TYR A 162 -3.97 -9.38 15.52
N GLN A 163 -3.49 -10.48 16.13
CA GLN A 163 -3.24 -10.63 17.57
C GLN A 163 -2.08 -9.77 18.04
#